data_b48abc4037976e29e252e3dfcab725f1
#
_entry.id   b48abc4037976e29e252e3dfcab725f1
#
_cell.length_a   1.000
_cell.length_b   1.000
_cell.length_c   1.000
_cell.angle_alpha   90.00
_cell.angle_beta   90.00
_cell.angle_gamma   90.00
#
_symmetry.space_group_name_H-M   'P 1'
#
loop_
_entity.id
_entity.type
_entity.pdbx_description
1 polymer ?
#
loop_
_entity_poly.entity_id
_entity_poly.type
_entity_poly.pdbx_seq_one_letter_code
_entity_poly.pdbx_strand_id
1 'polypeptide(L)'
;ELSPAETKQRIIALLLVFAVVIFFWMAFHQNGLTMTFFARDYTAKSVSGLDRLGFDILNLVLAIVAVYSAFSIFQSKASKSKAISCLLLVASVIGVVFNYSTMDPEVKILPQIFQQFNPFFVVALTPVSLAVFGYLARKQKEPSAPRKIGFGMLIAACGFMILAVASVGLPTPSAVETKGIAENLLVSPNWL
;
A
#
# COMPACT_ATOMS: atom_id res chain seq x y z
N GLU A 1 23.82 -34.97 9.22
CA GLU A 1 22.44 -35.49 9.05
C GLU A 1 21.59 -35.04 10.22
N LEU A 2 20.35 -34.57 9.93
CA LEU A 2 19.42 -34.13 10.95
C LEU A 2 18.81 -35.33 11.68
N SER A 3 18.63 -35.19 12.99
CA SER A 3 17.93 -36.22 13.75
C SER A 3 16.44 -36.32 13.34
N PRO A 4 15.78 -37.49 13.46
CA PRO A 4 14.35 -37.61 13.15
C PRO A 4 13.46 -36.63 13.94
N ALA A 5 13.84 -36.30 15.17
CA ALA A 5 13.13 -35.34 16.01
C ALA A 5 13.24 -33.91 15.48
N GLU A 6 14.43 -33.48 15.05
CA GLU A 6 14.64 -32.16 14.43
C GLU A 6 13.92 -32.04 13.10
N THR A 7 13.91 -33.11 12.30
CA THR A 7 13.16 -33.14 11.04
C THR A 7 11.66 -32.96 11.29
N LYS A 8 11.11 -33.67 12.28
CA LYS A 8 9.70 -33.54 12.66
C LYS A 8 9.35 -32.11 13.13
N GLN A 9 10.19 -31.50 13.97
CA GLN A 9 9.98 -30.13 14.44
C GLN A 9 9.99 -29.12 13.27
N ARG A 10 10.90 -29.27 12.32
CA ARG A 10 10.98 -28.41 11.13
C ARG A 10 9.75 -28.55 10.23
N ILE A 11 9.27 -29.79 10.03
CA ILE A 11 8.06 -30.05 9.25
C ILE A 11 6.84 -29.42 9.93
N ILE A 12 6.68 -29.58 11.25
CA ILE A 12 5.58 -28.96 11.99
C ILE A 12 5.64 -27.45 11.90
N ALA A 13 6.82 -26.84 12.08
CA ALA A 13 6.99 -25.41 11.95
C ALA A 13 6.62 -24.91 10.54
N LEU A 14 7.03 -25.66 9.49
CA LEU A 14 6.67 -25.33 8.11
C LEU A 14 5.17 -25.42 7.85
N LEU A 15 4.50 -26.47 8.35
CA LEU A 15 3.05 -26.63 8.23
C LEU A 15 2.28 -25.50 8.95
N LEU A 16 2.75 -25.07 10.13
CA LEU A 16 2.16 -23.94 10.85
C LEU A 16 2.31 -22.65 10.06
N VAL A 17 3.46 -22.40 9.46
CA VAL A 17 3.67 -21.24 8.58
C VAL A 17 2.70 -21.29 7.38
N PHE A 18 2.56 -22.42 6.73
CA PHE A 18 1.62 -22.58 5.61
C PHE A 18 0.18 -22.34 6.04
N ALA A 19 -0.25 -22.84 7.20
CA ALA A 19 -1.58 -22.58 7.73
C ALA A 19 -1.85 -21.09 7.90
N VAL A 20 -0.89 -20.35 8.47
CA VAL A 20 -1.00 -18.88 8.63
C VAL A 20 -1.02 -18.16 7.27
N VAL A 21 -0.19 -18.60 6.33
CA VAL A 21 -0.08 -18.01 4.98
C VAL A 21 -1.39 -18.16 4.18
N ILE A 22 -2.16 -19.23 4.39
CA ILE A 22 -3.49 -19.40 3.77
C ILE A 22 -4.42 -18.23 4.17
N PHE A 23 -4.50 -17.91 5.46
CA PHE A 23 -5.32 -16.79 5.93
C PHE A 23 -4.83 -15.43 5.42
N PHE A 24 -3.51 -15.26 5.31
CA PHE A 24 -2.93 -14.06 4.69
C PHE A 24 -3.38 -13.89 3.24
N TRP A 25 -3.27 -14.94 2.42
CA TRP A 25 -3.68 -14.87 1.02
C TRP A 25 -5.18 -14.67 0.86
N MET A 26 -5.98 -15.29 1.72
CA MET A 26 -7.42 -15.08 1.75
C MET A 26 -7.77 -13.60 2.01
N ALA A 27 -7.12 -12.95 2.98
CA ALA A 27 -7.29 -11.54 3.27
C ALA A 27 -6.76 -10.66 2.12
N PHE A 28 -5.60 -11.00 1.56
CA PHE A 28 -4.99 -10.26 0.46
C PHE A 28 -5.88 -10.21 -0.79
N HIS A 29 -6.53 -11.32 -1.13
CA HIS A 29 -7.44 -11.37 -2.28
C HIS A 29 -8.70 -10.52 -2.11
N GLN A 30 -9.04 -10.10 -0.88
CA GLN A 30 -10.15 -9.17 -0.66
C GLN A 30 -9.89 -7.79 -1.28
N ASN A 31 -8.64 -7.40 -1.52
CA ASN A 31 -8.31 -6.17 -2.26
C ASN A 31 -8.97 -6.14 -3.65
N GLY A 32 -8.91 -7.25 -4.39
CA GLY A 32 -9.47 -7.34 -5.74
C GLY A 32 -10.99 -7.52 -5.79
N LEU A 33 -11.60 -7.96 -4.70
CA LEU A 33 -13.03 -8.27 -4.63
C LEU A 33 -13.77 -7.29 -3.72
N THR A 34 -13.72 -7.50 -2.42
CA THR A 34 -14.52 -6.76 -1.43
C THR A 34 -14.22 -5.26 -1.45
N MET A 35 -12.93 -4.87 -1.51
CA MET A 35 -12.57 -3.45 -1.54
C MET A 35 -12.98 -2.79 -2.86
N THR A 36 -12.91 -3.50 -3.98
CA THR A 36 -13.38 -2.97 -5.27
C THR A 36 -14.89 -2.78 -5.27
N PHE A 37 -15.66 -3.72 -4.72
CA PHE A 37 -17.11 -3.56 -4.58
C PHE A 37 -17.45 -2.44 -3.60
N PHE A 38 -16.76 -2.34 -2.48
CA PHE A 38 -16.93 -1.25 -1.54
C PHE A 38 -16.66 0.11 -2.20
N ALA A 39 -15.55 0.21 -2.94
CA ALA A 39 -15.21 1.43 -3.68
C ALA A 39 -16.28 1.80 -4.73
N ARG A 40 -16.85 0.80 -5.42
CA ARG A 40 -17.92 1.02 -6.40
C ARG A 40 -19.21 1.56 -5.77
N ASP A 41 -19.60 0.99 -4.63
CA ASP A 41 -20.94 1.18 -4.09
C ASP A 41 -21.00 2.26 -3.01
N TYR A 42 -19.91 2.46 -2.24
CA TYR A 42 -19.90 3.31 -1.06
C TYR A 42 -18.91 4.48 -1.11
N THR A 43 -18.06 4.56 -2.14
CA THR A 43 -17.02 5.60 -2.21
C THR A 43 -17.42 6.70 -3.19
N ALA A 44 -17.01 7.93 -2.90
CA ALA A 44 -17.18 9.05 -3.81
C ALA A 44 -16.51 8.76 -5.16
N LYS A 45 -17.22 9.06 -6.26
CA LYS A 45 -16.80 8.72 -7.63
C LYS A 45 -15.88 9.75 -8.26
N SER A 46 -15.63 10.84 -7.55
CA SER A 46 -14.72 11.90 -7.99
C SER A 46 -13.95 12.47 -6.81
N VAL A 47 -12.78 13.00 -7.10
CA VAL A 47 -11.92 13.71 -6.15
C VAL A 47 -11.51 15.07 -6.70
N SER A 48 -11.37 16.02 -5.79
CA SER A 48 -10.91 17.39 -6.08
C SER A 48 -9.71 17.75 -5.20
N GLY A 49 -9.09 18.88 -5.47
CA GLY A 49 -7.98 19.38 -4.67
C GLY A 49 -6.73 18.49 -4.76
N LEU A 50 -6.03 18.34 -3.63
CA LEU A 50 -4.78 17.58 -3.55
C LEU A 50 -4.97 16.06 -3.69
N ASP A 51 -6.15 15.57 -3.36
CA ASP A 51 -6.46 14.13 -3.45
C ASP A 51 -6.30 13.59 -4.87
N ARG A 52 -6.49 14.43 -5.90
CA ARG A 52 -6.28 14.07 -7.32
C ARG A 52 -4.90 13.49 -7.59
N LEU A 53 -3.87 13.93 -6.86
CA LEU A 53 -2.50 13.46 -7.04
C LEU A 53 -2.36 11.95 -6.75
N GLY A 54 -3.11 11.44 -5.78
CA GLY A 54 -3.07 10.02 -5.41
C GLY A 54 -3.77 9.11 -6.41
N PHE A 55 -4.69 9.64 -7.23
CA PHE A 55 -5.49 8.86 -8.17
C PHE A 55 -5.03 8.96 -9.62
N ASP A 56 -3.86 9.56 -9.86
CA ASP A 56 -3.22 9.62 -11.17
C ASP A 56 -1.97 8.73 -11.22
N ILE A 57 -1.91 7.86 -12.24
CA ILE A 57 -0.83 6.87 -12.38
C ILE A 57 0.53 7.55 -12.58
N LEU A 58 0.57 8.65 -13.34
CA LEU A 58 1.82 9.36 -13.62
C LEU A 58 2.40 9.93 -12.33
N ASN A 59 1.55 10.52 -11.48
CA ASN A 59 1.97 11.04 -10.18
C ASN A 59 2.47 9.93 -9.25
N LEU A 60 1.83 8.75 -9.24
CA LEU A 60 2.29 7.61 -8.46
C LEU A 60 3.68 7.12 -8.93
N VAL A 61 3.91 7.05 -10.24
CA VAL A 61 5.23 6.70 -10.79
C VAL A 61 6.27 7.74 -10.43
N LEU A 62 5.97 9.04 -10.58
CA LEU A 62 6.86 10.12 -10.19
C LEU A 62 7.17 10.11 -8.70
N ALA A 63 6.20 9.78 -7.85
CA ALA A 63 6.41 9.61 -6.42
C ALA A 63 7.38 8.45 -6.10
N ILE A 64 7.27 7.31 -6.80
CA ILE A 64 8.24 6.21 -6.68
C ILE A 64 9.64 6.70 -7.06
N VAL A 65 9.78 7.35 -8.21
CA VAL A 65 11.08 7.88 -8.66
C VAL A 65 11.66 8.86 -7.64
N ALA A 66 10.83 9.74 -7.07
CA ALA A 66 11.24 10.68 -6.02
C ALA A 66 11.76 9.96 -4.77
N VAL A 67 11.02 8.94 -4.28
CA VAL A 67 11.43 8.14 -3.10
C VAL A 67 12.77 7.45 -3.34
N TYR A 68 12.91 6.72 -4.45
CA TYR A 68 14.16 6.03 -4.78
C TYR A 68 15.32 6.99 -4.98
N SER A 69 15.09 8.13 -5.62
CA SER A 69 16.10 9.17 -5.81
C SER A 69 16.54 9.77 -4.48
N ALA A 70 15.60 10.06 -3.56
CA ALA A 70 15.92 10.54 -2.22
C ALA A 70 16.79 9.52 -1.46
N PHE A 71 16.40 8.23 -1.43
CA PHE A 71 17.20 7.19 -0.80
C PHE A 71 18.59 7.03 -1.44
N SER A 72 18.69 7.12 -2.76
CA SER A 72 19.95 7.04 -3.49
C SER A 72 20.92 8.17 -3.10
N ILE A 73 20.43 9.37 -2.86
CA ILE A 73 21.25 10.51 -2.39
C ILE A 73 21.94 10.18 -1.06
N PHE A 74 21.20 9.56 -0.13
CA PHE A 74 21.75 9.20 1.19
C PHE A 74 22.70 7.99 1.15
N GLN A 75 22.42 7.01 0.27
CA GLN A 75 23.20 5.77 0.21
C GLN A 75 24.42 5.86 -0.69
N SER A 76 24.40 6.70 -1.71
CA SER A 76 25.48 6.79 -2.70
C SER A 76 26.72 7.49 -2.13
N LYS A 77 27.88 6.90 -2.37
CA LYS A 77 29.20 7.50 -2.05
C LYS A 77 29.77 8.31 -3.22
N ALA A 78 29.38 7.99 -4.45
CA ALA A 78 29.89 8.63 -5.66
C ALA A 78 29.20 9.97 -5.92
N SER A 79 29.96 11.04 -6.12
CA SER A 79 29.44 12.39 -6.38
C SER A 79 28.57 12.45 -7.64
N LYS A 80 28.94 11.75 -8.71
CA LYS A 80 28.15 11.66 -9.95
C LYS A 80 26.78 11.01 -9.71
N SER A 81 26.73 9.93 -8.94
CA SER A 81 25.47 9.25 -8.61
C SER A 81 24.55 10.16 -7.77
N LYS A 82 25.10 10.89 -6.81
CA LYS A 82 24.34 11.89 -6.03
C LYS A 82 23.75 12.97 -6.92
N ALA A 83 24.55 13.51 -7.85
CA ALA A 83 24.11 14.55 -8.77
C ALA A 83 22.96 14.06 -9.66
N ILE A 84 23.04 12.84 -10.20
CA ILE A 84 21.97 12.23 -11.01
C ILE A 84 20.72 12.04 -10.15
N SER A 85 20.85 11.52 -8.93
CA SER A 85 19.72 11.32 -8.03
C SER A 85 19.05 12.63 -7.61
N CYS A 86 19.84 13.70 -7.37
CA CYS A 86 19.27 15.03 -7.14
C CYS A 86 18.49 15.55 -8.36
N LEU A 87 19.04 15.38 -9.56
CA LEU A 87 18.39 15.78 -10.78
C LEU A 87 17.05 15.03 -10.98
N LEU A 88 17.05 13.71 -10.78
CA LEU A 88 15.83 12.89 -10.87
C LEU A 88 14.79 13.27 -9.82
N LEU A 89 15.22 13.56 -8.59
CA LEU A 89 14.32 14.02 -7.53
C LEU A 89 13.65 15.34 -7.91
N VAL A 90 14.44 16.32 -8.34
CA VAL A 90 13.93 17.64 -8.76
C VAL A 90 13.00 17.49 -9.97
N ALA A 91 13.41 16.71 -10.97
CA ALA A 91 12.59 16.45 -12.15
C ALA A 91 11.25 15.78 -11.79
N SER A 92 11.25 14.83 -10.85
CA SER A 92 10.03 14.18 -10.37
C SER A 92 9.09 15.16 -9.68
N VAL A 93 9.62 16.02 -8.81
CA VAL A 93 8.82 17.03 -8.10
C VAL A 93 8.23 18.04 -9.09
N ILE A 94 9.04 18.53 -10.03
CA ILE A 94 8.56 19.43 -11.09
C ILE A 94 7.49 18.73 -11.93
N GLY A 95 7.69 17.46 -12.28
CA GLY A 95 6.72 16.66 -13.03
C GLY A 95 5.37 16.54 -12.31
N VAL A 96 5.38 16.29 -10.98
CA VAL A 96 4.15 16.24 -10.16
C VAL A 96 3.45 17.60 -10.15
N VAL A 97 4.19 18.69 -9.93
CA VAL A 97 3.61 20.05 -9.90
C VAL A 97 3.04 20.43 -11.27
N PHE A 98 3.75 20.13 -12.33
CA PHE A 98 3.28 20.38 -13.70
C PHE A 98 2.02 19.58 -14.03
N ASN A 99 2.03 18.27 -13.73
CA ASN A 99 0.86 17.42 -13.96
C ASN A 99 -0.34 17.91 -13.13
N TYR A 100 -0.13 18.26 -11.86
CA TYR A 100 -1.19 18.82 -11.01
C TYR A 100 -1.83 20.09 -11.59
N SER A 101 -1.03 20.98 -12.18
CA SER A 101 -1.51 22.24 -12.77
C SER A 101 -2.26 22.03 -14.08
N THR A 102 -2.02 20.93 -14.78
CA THR A 102 -2.66 20.57 -16.07
C THR A 102 -3.84 19.62 -15.92
N MET A 103 -4.01 18.99 -14.74
CA MET A 103 -5.13 18.09 -14.46
C MET A 103 -6.46 18.85 -14.35
N ASP A 104 -7.54 18.19 -14.76
CA ASP A 104 -8.90 18.69 -14.54
C ASP A 104 -9.16 18.95 -13.05
N PRO A 105 -9.94 19.99 -12.69
CA PRO A 105 -10.25 20.31 -11.30
C PRO A 105 -10.91 19.17 -10.53
N GLU A 106 -11.59 18.27 -11.23
CA GLU A 106 -12.26 17.10 -10.69
C GLU A 106 -11.89 15.86 -11.52
N VAL A 107 -11.36 14.84 -10.86
CA VAL A 107 -10.95 13.58 -11.48
C VAL A 107 -11.93 12.48 -11.07
N LYS A 108 -12.48 11.79 -12.07
CA LYS A 108 -13.35 10.63 -11.85
C LYS A 108 -12.53 9.42 -11.40
N ILE A 109 -12.98 8.77 -10.35
CA ILE A 109 -12.34 7.57 -9.80
C ILE A 109 -13.08 6.34 -10.31
N LEU A 110 -12.34 5.44 -10.94
CA LEU A 110 -12.80 4.09 -11.24
C LEU A 110 -12.47 3.17 -10.06
N PRO A 111 -13.39 2.28 -9.62
CA PRO A 111 -13.13 1.39 -8.48
C PRO A 111 -11.86 0.55 -8.60
N GLN A 112 -11.46 0.22 -9.83
CA GLN A 112 -10.25 -0.56 -10.11
C GLN A 112 -8.96 0.18 -9.74
N ILE A 113 -8.98 1.51 -9.64
CA ILE A 113 -7.77 2.30 -9.34
C ILE A 113 -7.23 1.99 -7.94
N PHE A 114 -8.10 1.57 -7.02
CA PHE A 114 -7.69 1.19 -5.66
C PHE A 114 -6.75 -0.03 -5.64
N GLN A 115 -6.83 -0.90 -6.65
CA GLN A 115 -5.90 -2.03 -6.76
C GLN A 115 -4.46 -1.59 -7.06
N GLN A 116 -4.26 -0.40 -7.61
CA GLN A 116 -2.92 0.14 -7.93
C GLN A 116 -2.15 0.57 -6.68
N PHE A 117 -2.85 0.89 -5.58
CA PHE A 117 -2.18 1.32 -4.35
C PHE A 117 -1.35 0.20 -3.72
N ASN A 118 -1.79 -1.06 -3.82
CA ASN A 118 -1.03 -2.18 -3.28
C ASN A 118 0.37 -2.28 -3.93
N PRO A 119 0.53 -2.48 -5.26
CA PRO A 119 1.85 -2.51 -5.88
C PRO A 119 2.62 -1.18 -5.71
N PHE A 120 1.93 -0.05 -5.71
CA PHE A 120 2.54 1.25 -5.45
C PHE A 120 3.23 1.29 -4.08
N PHE A 121 2.51 0.95 -3.01
CA PHE A 121 3.08 0.97 -1.66
C PHE A 121 4.16 -0.09 -1.46
N VAL A 122 4.01 -1.29 -2.06
CA VAL A 122 5.06 -2.31 -2.02
C VAL A 122 6.36 -1.77 -2.60
N VAL A 123 6.31 -1.14 -3.76
CA VAL A 123 7.51 -0.57 -4.41
C VAL A 123 8.02 0.65 -3.67
N ALA A 124 7.16 1.62 -3.34
CA ALA A 124 7.55 2.88 -2.70
C ALA A 124 8.13 2.67 -1.29
N LEU A 125 7.60 1.73 -0.50
CA LEU A 125 8.05 1.47 0.87
C LEU A 125 9.20 0.46 0.97
N THR A 126 9.56 -0.21 -0.12
CA THR A 126 10.69 -1.16 -0.11
C THR A 126 12.01 -0.52 0.38
N PRO A 127 12.46 0.64 -0.13
CA PRO A 127 13.70 1.26 0.36
C PRO A 127 13.62 1.68 1.82
N VAL A 128 12.43 2.10 2.31
CA VAL A 128 12.18 2.42 3.71
C VAL A 128 12.36 1.16 4.58
N SER A 129 11.71 0.07 4.19
CA SER A 129 11.79 -1.22 4.89
C SER A 129 13.23 -1.73 4.95
N LEU A 130 13.96 -1.67 3.83
CA LEU A 130 15.37 -2.05 3.77
C LEU A 130 16.25 -1.17 4.69
N ALA A 131 16.01 0.14 4.75
CA ALA A 131 16.74 1.04 5.62
C ALA A 131 16.48 0.73 7.10
N VAL A 132 15.21 0.50 7.47
CA VAL A 132 14.81 0.18 8.85
C VAL A 132 15.41 -1.16 9.29
N PHE A 133 15.23 -2.22 8.52
CA PHE A 133 15.78 -3.53 8.87
C PHE A 133 17.31 -3.56 8.81
N GLY A 134 17.92 -2.86 7.85
CA GLY A 134 19.38 -2.70 7.80
C GLY A 134 19.95 -1.96 9.01
N TYR A 135 19.25 -0.94 9.50
CA TYR A 135 19.63 -0.26 10.75
C TYR A 135 19.51 -1.17 11.97
N LEU A 136 18.40 -1.95 12.07
CA LEU A 136 18.20 -2.90 13.15
C LEU A 136 19.22 -4.05 13.11
N ALA A 137 19.58 -4.53 11.92
CA ALA A 137 20.62 -5.54 11.74
C ALA A 137 21.98 -5.05 12.23
N ARG A 138 22.37 -3.81 11.93
CA ARG A 138 23.62 -3.20 12.44
C ARG A 138 23.65 -3.12 13.97
N LYS A 139 22.48 -2.99 14.60
CA LYS A 139 22.33 -2.98 16.08
C LYS A 139 22.16 -4.36 16.69
N GLN A 140 22.24 -5.44 15.92
CA GLN A 140 21.98 -6.82 16.37
C GLN A 140 20.56 -7.01 16.96
N LYS A 141 19.60 -6.19 16.52
CA LYS A 141 18.20 -6.19 16.98
C LYS A 141 17.20 -6.52 15.86
N GLU A 142 17.71 -7.07 14.76
CA GLU A 142 16.86 -7.43 13.64
C GLU A 142 15.87 -8.54 14.05
N PRO A 143 14.55 -8.36 13.80
CA PRO A 143 13.55 -9.40 14.08
C PRO A 143 13.76 -10.61 13.19
N SER A 144 13.50 -11.79 13.71
CA SER A 144 13.49 -13.03 12.89
C SER A 144 12.42 -12.95 11.77
N ALA A 145 12.61 -13.73 10.71
CA ALA A 145 11.68 -13.74 9.58
C ALA A 145 10.20 -13.97 10.00
N PRO A 146 9.86 -14.90 10.92
CA PRO A 146 8.48 -15.06 11.39
C PRO A 146 7.95 -13.81 12.11
N ARG A 147 8.78 -13.09 12.86
CA ARG A 147 8.37 -11.84 13.54
C ARG A 147 8.08 -10.72 12.54
N LYS A 148 8.87 -10.62 11.47
CA LYS A 148 8.60 -9.64 10.38
C LYS A 148 7.26 -9.92 9.71
N ILE A 149 6.96 -11.19 9.43
CA ILE A 149 5.65 -11.62 8.90
C ILE A 149 4.54 -11.24 9.87
N GLY A 150 4.70 -11.54 11.16
CA GLY A 150 3.72 -11.21 12.19
C GLY A 150 3.42 -9.71 12.28
N PHE A 151 4.45 -8.85 12.23
CA PHE A 151 4.25 -7.40 12.18
C PHE A 151 3.50 -6.95 10.93
N GLY A 152 3.83 -7.51 9.75
CA GLY A 152 3.09 -7.23 8.52
C GLY A 152 1.62 -7.60 8.61
N MET A 153 1.31 -8.76 9.20
CA MET A 153 -0.08 -9.20 9.41
C MET A 153 -0.83 -8.32 10.40
N LEU A 154 -0.18 -7.83 11.46
CA LEU A 154 -0.79 -6.88 12.40
C LEU A 154 -1.13 -5.55 11.72
N ILE A 155 -0.24 -5.03 10.90
CA ILE A 155 -0.50 -3.80 10.13
C ILE A 155 -1.67 -4.00 9.17
N ALA A 156 -1.72 -5.13 8.46
CA ALA A 156 -2.84 -5.47 7.58
C ALA A 156 -4.16 -5.59 8.34
N ALA A 157 -4.16 -6.23 9.51
CA ALA A 157 -5.33 -6.33 10.39
C ALA A 157 -5.82 -4.94 10.84
N CYS A 158 -4.93 -4.03 11.19
CA CYS A 158 -5.28 -2.64 11.51
C CYS A 158 -5.95 -1.93 10.31
N GLY A 159 -5.45 -2.13 9.09
CA GLY A 159 -6.09 -1.59 7.88
C GLY A 159 -7.52 -2.09 7.70
N PHE A 160 -7.75 -3.40 7.82
CA PHE A 160 -9.11 -3.96 7.75
C PHE A 160 -10.02 -3.49 8.90
N MET A 161 -9.49 -3.26 10.10
CA MET A 161 -10.27 -2.68 11.20
C MET A 161 -10.71 -1.24 10.89
N ILE A 162 -9.83 -0.44 10.30
CA ILE A 162 -10.18 0.93 9.87
C ILE A 162 -11.32 0.88 8.85
N LEU A 163 -11.24 0.00 7.85
CA LEU A 163 -12.30 -0.17 6.87
C LEU A 163 -13.61 -0.65 7.52
N ALA A 164 -13.54 -1.58 8.47
CA ALA A 164 -14.71 -2.04 9.20
C ALA A 164 -15.38 -0.90 9.99
N VAL A 165 -14.59 -0.03 10.64
CA VAL A 165 -15.11 1.16 11.33
C VAL A 165 -15.74 2.13 10.34
N ALA A 166 -15.10 2.38 9.20
CA ALA A 166 -15.64 3.25 8.15
C ALA A 166 -16.96 2.72 7.55
N SER A 167 -17.21 1.40 7.66
CA SER A 167 -18.42 0.75 7.17
C SER A 167 -19.60 0.84 8.16
N VAL A 168 -19.37 1.29 9.39
CA VAL A 168 -20.43 1.37 10.41
C VAL A 168 -21.44 2.44 10.01
N GLY A 169 -22.71 2.04 9.97
CA GLY A 169 -23.82 2.95 9.62
C GLY A 169 -24.10 3.07 8.13
N LEU A 170 -23.35 2.39 7.26
CA LEU A 170 -23.64 2.34 5.83
C LEU A 170 -24.86 1.43 5.55
N PRO A 171 -25.69 1.76 4.54
CA PRO A 171 -26.79 0.91 4.13
C PRO A 171 -26.30 -0.44 3.60
N THR A 172 -27.15 -1.46 3.67
CA THR A 172 -26.81 -2.80 3.15
C THR A 172 -26.63 -2.77 1.62
N PRO A 173 -25.81 -3.66 1.04
CA PRO A 173 -25.60 -3.71 -0.40
C PRO A 173 -26.92 -3.81 -1.20
N SER A 174 -27.88 -4.59 -0.74
CA SER A 174 -29.20 -4.73 -1.36
C SER A 174 -30.03 -3.42 -1.34
N ALA A 175 -29.86 -2.62 -0.29
CA ALA A 175 -30.52 -1.31 -0.22
C ALA A 175 -29.85 -0.30 -1.18
N VAL A 176 -28.54 -0.37 -1.35
CA VAL A 176 -27.80 0.46 -2.32
C VAL A 176 -28.17 0.11 -3.76
N GLU A 177 -28.28 -1.16 -4.09
CA GLU A 177 -28.73 -1.61 -5.43
C GLU A 177 -30.12 -1.13 -5.79
N THR A 178 -31.03 -1.06 -4.79
CA THR A 178 -32.44 -0.71 -5.03
C THR A 178 -32.70 0.80 -5.02
N LYS A 179 -32.04 1.55 -4.13
CA LYS A 179 -32.33 2.96 -3.85
C LYS A 179 -31.17 3.91 -4.14
N GLY A 180 -29.99 3.38 -4.45
CA GLY A 180 -28.74 4.15 -4.47
C GLY A 180 -28.28 4.53 -3.06
N ILE A 181 -27.13 5.19 -2.98
CA ILE A 181 -26.61 5.76 -1.74
C ILE A 181 -26.72 7.29 -1.78
N ALA A 182 -27.15 7.90 -0.70
CA ALA A 182 -27.17 9.36 -0.61
C ALA A 182 -25.73 9.91 -0.59
N GLU A 183 -25.50 11.01 -1.28
CA GLU A 183 -24.15 11.58 -1.47
C GLU A 183 -23.44 11.92 -0.15
N ASN A 184 -24.20 12.30 0.88
CA ASN A 184 -23.70 12.56 2.22
C ASN A 184 -23.27 11.32 3.01
N LEU A 185 -23.60 10.12 2.53
CA LEU A 185 -23.19 8.83 3.10
C LEU A 185 -22.00 8.21 2.36
N LEU A 186 -21.55 8.83 1.26
CA LEU A 186 -20.38 8.34 0.52
C LEU A 186 -19.11 8.51 1.38
N VAL A 187 -18.36 7.42 1.44
CA VAL A 187 -17.07 7.38 2.14
C VAL A 187 -16.01 8.09 1.28
N SER A 188 -15.19 8.92 1.91
CA SER A 188 -14.06 9.53 1.19
C SER A 188 -13.12 8.45 0.65
N PRO A 189 -12.62 8.59 -0.59
CA PRO A 189 -11.65 7.64 -1.17
C PRO A 189 -10.39 7.43 -0.34
N ASN A 190 -10.04 8.38 0.53
CA ASN A 190 -8.87 8.33 1.39
C ASN A 190 -8.99 7.31 2.55
N TRP A 191 -10.16 6.72 2.77
CA TRP A 191 -10.35 5.65 3.76
C TRP A 191 -10.00 4.25 3.23
N LEU A 192 -9.84 4.09 1.93
CA LEU A 192 -9.47 2.84 1.26
C LEU A 192 -7.97 2.78 0.96
#